data_9800214e8c785600077648e2cba8c2a4
#
_entry.id   9800214e8c785600077648e2cba8c2a4
#
_cell.length_a   1.000
_cell.length_b   1.000
_cell.length_c   1.000
_cell.angle_alpha   90.00
_cell.angle_beta   90.00
_cell.angle_gamma   90.00
#
_symmetry.space_group_name_H-M   'P 1'
#
loop_
_entity.id
_entity.type
_entity.pdbx_description
1 polymer ?
#
loop_
_entity_poly.entity_id
_entity_poly.type
_entity_poly.pdbx_seq_one_letter_code
_entity_poly.pdbx_strand_id
1 'polypeptide(L)'
;REVQKLKFPGTTYLATCSVGICFLPENVSGYTYQQLFENADWALYQAKKNGKNRYAFCDNLRRFEDKTEEKQELYEGVEIDARYLHNDIVSTAFEIFEKMSSFQAAIELLMKVIGLKFRLNRITVLHTKVAEQKINRVFQWVSEEEYRLLIDEIHFSKSDFITLFRHNDEYGTVVIQENDLAEYSEQGRKNVLQCGAKTVVCAAMYCEGSYTGAIAYVTCQEKRLWSREDRKLLGEVTKIISAHYAKSQAFNSAYRSIAAESGWDQLTGLSSFSRFRENVEKMLIGGYGPGHAVIYTDFEKFKRINAKYGYRVGDQILRQFSEYVISVLKTDMDVYFTRAISDHFILFTPCD
;
A
#
# COMPACT_ATOMS: atom_id res chain seq x y z
N ARG A 1 12.93 10.42 22.51
CA ARG A 1 13.18 11.62 23.37
C ARG A 1 14.27 12.51 22.77
N GLU A 2 15.36 11.96 22.21
CA GLU A 2 16.45 12.77 21.63
C GLU A 2 15.99 13.56 20.40
N VAL A 3 15.19 12.98 19.52
CA VAL A 3 14.62 13.67 18.33
C VAL A 3 13.84 14.95 18.73
N GLN A 4 13.17 14.93 19.89
CA GLN A 4 12.45 16.10 20.40
C GLN A 4 13.37 17.24 20.84
N LYS A 5 14.65 16.96 21.09
CA LYS A 5 15.65 17.96 21.44
C LYS A 5 16.22 18.69 20.23
N LEU A 6 16.02 18.13 19.03
CA LEU A 6 16.45 18.74 17.80
C LEU A 6 15.67 20.02 17.54
N LYS A 7 16.39 21.12 17.43
CA LYS A 7 15.82 22.43 17.07
C LYS A 7 15.94 22.62 15.56
N PHE A 8 14.82 22.75 14.93
CA PHE A 8 14.76 22.94 13.46
C PHE A 8 14.64 24.45 13.15
N PRO A 9 15.57 25.01 12.35
CA PRO A 9 15.52 26.42 11.96
C PRO A 9 14.20 26.75 11.25
N GLY A 10 13.63 27.91 11.59
CA GLY A 10 12.40 28.41 10.95
C GLY A 10 11.10 27.84 11.50
N THR A 11 11.15 27.03 12.56
CA THR A 11 9.95 26.50 13.21
C THR A 11 10.10 26.41 14.72
N THR A 12 9.01 26.64 15.45
CA THR A 12 8.87 26.34 16.89
C THR A 12 8.29 24.93 17.12
N TYR A 13 8.08 24.17 16.06
CA TYR A 13 7.48 22.84 16.15
C TYR A 13 8.50 21.81 16.66
N LEU A 14 8.10 21.07 17.68
CA LEU A 14 8.87 19.92 18.17
C LEU A 14 8.51 18.71 17.31
N ALA A 15 9.42 18.30 16.44
CA ALA A 15 9.23 17.09 15.66
C ALA A 15 9.22 15.86 16.58
N THR A 16 8.22 15.03 16.42
CA THR A 16 8.11 13.75 17.11
C THR A 16 8.03 12.64 16.09
N CYS A 17 8.52 11.45 16.44
CA CYS A 17 8.42 10.28 15.59
C CYS A 17 7.90 9.07 16.36
N SER A 18 7.23 8.19 15.66
CA SER A 18 6.91 6.85 16.12
C SER A 18 7.89 5.86 15.48
N VAL A 19 8.28 4.83 16.22
CA VAL A 19 9.33 3.89 15.81
C VAL A 19 8.87 2.46 16.04
N GLY A 20 8.97 1.64 15.00
CA GLY A 20 8.79 0.20 15.07
C GLY A 20 10.13 -0.51 14.97
N ILE A 21 10.36 -1.50 15.82
CA ILE A 21 11.62 -2.23 15.92
C ILE A 21 11.35 -3.73 15.79
N CYS A 22 11.99 -4.36 14.81
CA CYS A 22 12.02 -5.81 14.66
C CYS A 22 13.44 -6.30 14.84
N PHE A 23 13.65 -7.12 15.86
CA PHE A 23 14.94 -7.73 16.16
C PHE A 23 15.01 -9.16 15.60
N LEU A 24 16.10 -9.52 14.94
CA LEU A 24 16.41 -10.85 14.46
C LEU A 24 17.39 -11.52 15.43
N PRO A 25 16.93 -12.47 16.27
CA PRO A 25 17.78 -13.15 17.26
C PRO A 25 18.94 -13.91 16.61
N GLU A 26 20.07 -14.05 17.32
CA GLU A 26 21.28 -14.73 16.83
C GLU A 26 21.06 -16.19 16.40
N ASN A 27 20.11 -16.88 17.01
CA ASN A 27 19.79 -18.28 16.75
C ASN A 27 18.70 -18.48 15.69
N VAL A 28 18.27 -17.41 15.01
CA VAL A 28 17.19 -17.43 14.03
C VAL A 28 17.72 -17.04 12.64
N SER A 29 17.46 -17.88 11.66
CA SER A 29 17.85 -17.66 10.26
C SER A 29 16.68 -17.89 9.30
N GLY A 30 16.87 -17.54 8.03
CA GLY A 30 15.90 -17.81 6.97
C GLY A 30 14.80 -16.75 6.85
N TYR A 31 14.95 -15.57 7.47
CA TYR A 31 14.07 -14.43 7.25
C TYR A 31 14.54 -13.61 6.06
N THR A 32 13.59 -13.17 5.24
CA THR A 32 13.82 -12.20 4.18
C THR A 32 13.72 -10.77 4.72
N TYR A 33 14.32 -9.80 4.00
CA TYR A 33 14.14 -8.38 4.32
C TYR A 33 12.66 -7.99 4.39
N GLN A 34 11.83 -8.51 3.48
CA GLN A 34 10.41 -8.21 3.44
C GLN A 34 9.71 -8.62 4.75
N GLN A 35 10.00 -9.81 5.26
CA GLN A 35 9.42 -10.30 6.52
C GLN A 35 9.86 -9.46 7.72
N LEU A 36 11.14 -9.08 7.80
CA LEU A 36 11.64 -8.21 8.87
C LEU A 36 11.03 -6.81 8.81
N PHE A 37 10.93 -6.26 7.61
CA PHE A 37 10.31 -4.95 7.40
C PHE A 37 8.83 -4.94 7.82
N GLU A 38 8.07 -5.97 7.45
CA GLU A 38 6.67 -6.11 7.82
C GLU A 38 6.46 -6.24 9.34
N ASN A 39 7.38 -6.91 10.03
CA ASN A 39 7.37 -6.98 11.49
C ASN A 39 7.69 -5.61 12.13
N ALA A 40 8.63 -4.85 11.56
CA ALA A 40 8.95 -3.51 12.02
C ALA A 40 7.79 -2.53 11.73
N ASP A 41 7.12 -2.64 10.58
CA ASP A 41 5.94 -1.85 10.23
C ASP A 41 4.77 -2.11 11.19
N TRP A 42 4.53 -3.39 11.51
CA TRP A 42 3.55 -3.75 12.53
C TRP A 42 3.87 -3.14 13.90
N ALA A 43 5.12 -3.20 14.34
CA ALA A 43 5.54 -2.59 15.60
C ALA A 43 5.37 -1.05 15.55
N LEU A 44 5.70 -0.40 14.43
CA LEU A 44 5.46 1.03 14.22
C LEU A 44 3.97 1.37 14.36
N TYR A 45 3.11 0.53 13.81
CA TYR A 45 1.68 0.68 14.00
C TYR A 45 1.27 0.63 15.47
N GLN A 46 1.76 -0.36 16.24
CA GLN A 46 1.49 -0.44 17.68
C GLN A 46 1.96 0.81 18.43
N ALA A 47 3.12 1.36 18.06
CA ALA A 47 3.60 2.62 18.62
C ALA A 47 2.62 3.78 18.32
N LYS A 48 2.07 3.84 17.11
CA LYS A 48 1.05 4.86 16.71
C LYS A 48 -0.28 4.67 17.45
N LYS A 49 -0.80 3.44 17.55
CA LYS A 49 -2.04 3.08 18.26
C LYS A 49 -1.96 3.43 19.74
N ASN A 50 -0.84 3.18 20.38
CA ASN A 50 -0.61 3.40 21.80
C ASN A 50 -0.29 4.86 22.18
N GLY A 51 -0.57 5.83 21.31
CA GLY A 51 -0.50 7.26 21.61
C GLY A 51 0.69 7.97 20.97
N LYS A 52 1.33 7.37 19.95
CA LYS A 52 2.37 8.00 19.13
C LYS A 52 3.60 8.47 19.92
N ASN A 53 4.59 9.09 19.26
CA ASN A 53 5.81 9.64 19.87
C ASN A 53 6.49 8.63 20.84
N ARG A 54 6.61 7.39 20.39
CA ARG A 54 7.18 6.26 21.14
C ARG A 54 7.75 5.22 20.21
N TYR A 55 8.41 4.25 20.79
CA TYR A 55 8.79 3.03 20.07
C TYR A 55 7.96 1.84 20.56
N ALA A 56 7.88 0.82 19.71
CA ALA A 56 7.40 -0.51 20.05
C ALA A 56 8.31 -1.57 19.42
N PHE A 57 8.42 -2.70 20.10
CA PHE A 57 9.12 -3.87 19.58
C PHE A 57 8.12 -4.84 18.95
N CYS A 58 8.57 -5.61 17.98
CA CYS A 58 7.91 -6.83 17.57
C CYS A 58 8.35 -7.94 18.53
N ASP A 59 7.48 -8.31 19.48
CA ASP A 59 7.78 -9.27 20.53
C ASP A 59 7.98 -10.71 20.02
N ASN A 60 7.38 -11.05 18.87
CA ASN A 60 7.55 -12.34 18.22
C ASN A 60 7.71 -12.13 16.72
N LEU A 61 8.78 -12.68 16.14
CA LEU A 61 8.95 -12.73 14.68
C LEU A 61 7.81 -13.54 14.07
N ARG A 62 6.89 -12.87 13.43
CA ARG A 62 5.74 -13.50 12.77
C ARG A 62 6.17 -13.96 11.39
N ARG A 63 5.93 -15.23 11.08
CA ARG A 63 5.88 -15.70 9.70
C ARG A 63 4.50 -15.32 9.17
N PHE A 64 4.45 -14.34 8.31
CA PHE A 64 3.20 -13.75 7.81
C PHE A 64 2.40 -14.66 6.84
N GLU A 65 2.37 -15.95 7.08
CA GLU A 65 1.38 -16.85 6.50
C GLU A 65 -0.02 -16.64 7.12
N ASP A 66 -0.09 -16.00 8.32
CA ASP A 66 -1.33 -15.78 9.10
C ASP A 66 -1.79 -14.30 9.15
N LYS A 67 -1.61 -13.53 8.08
CA LYS A 67 -1.82 -12.06 8.05
C LYS A 67 -3.25 -11.55 8.13
N THR A 68 -4.24 -12.37 8.36
CA THR A 68 -5.64 -12.04 8.07
C THR A 68 -6.33 -11.22 9.17
N GLU A 69 -6.05 -11.42 10.45
CA GLU A 69 -6.89 -10.86 11.52
C GLU A 69 -6.44 -9.47 12.04
N GLU A 70 -5.15 -9.19 12.11
CA GLU A 70 -4.66 -7.98 12.81
C GLU A 70 -4.51 -6.72 11.94
N LYS A 71 -4.38 -6.86 10.62
CA LYS A 71 -4.46 -5.68 9.71
C LYS A 71 -5.89 -5.12 9.62
N GLN A 72 -6.88 -5.92 9.92
CA GLN A 72 -8.28 -5.50 9.91
C GLN A 72 -8.59 -4.48 11.00
N GLU A 73 -8.02 -4.62 12.22
CA GLU A 73 -8.13 -3.62 13.28
C GLU A 73 -7.52 -2.25 12.92
N LEU A 74 -6.58 -2.20 11.96
CA LEU A 74 -5.94 -0.96 11.50
C LEU A 74 -6.94 -0.01 10.86
N TYR A 75 -7.98 -0.55 10.23
CA TYR A 75 -8.93 0.18 9.40
C TYR A 75 -10.33 0.24 10.00
N GLU A 76 -10.63 -0.55 11.04
CA GLU A 76 -11.89 -0.46 11.78
C GLU A 76 -12.04 0.88 12.53
N GLY A 77 -10.94 1.56 12.83
CA GLY A 77 -10.92 2.84 13.54
C GLY A 77 -11.08 4.09 12.67
N VAL A 78 -11.14 3.97 11.33
CA VAL A 78 -11.49 5.11 10.48
C VAL A 78 -13.02 5.22 10.48
N GLU A 79 -13.57 6.03 11.41
CA GLU A 79 -14.96 6.44 11.35
C GLU A 79 -15.22 7.04 9.97
N ILE A 80 -16.08 6.36 9.20
CA ILE A 80 -16.56 6.92 7.94
C ILE A 80 -17.42 8.11 8.30
N ASP A 81 -17.02 9.30 7.84
CA ASP A 81 -17.89 10.46 7.90
C ASP A 81 -19.21 10.10 7.18
N ALA A 82 -20.32 10.13 7.93
CA ALA A 82 -21.63 9.77 7.41
C ALA A 82 -21.98 10.55 6.12
N ARG A 83 -21.39 11.73 5.91
CA ARG A 83 -21.53 12.52 4.69
C ARG A 83 -21.08 11.75 3.45
N TYR A 84 -20.02 10.93 3.51
CA TYR A 84 -19.54 10.15 2.38
C TYR A 84 -20.53 9.10 1.88
N LEU A 85 -21.38 8.58 2.76
CA LEU A 85 -22.43 7.61 2.39
C LEU A 85 -23.65 8.28 1.74
N HIS A 86 -23.94 9.53 2.11
CA HIS A 86 -25.09 10.28 1.59
C HIS A 86 -24.77 11.08 0.31
N ASN A 87 -23.52 11.52 0.17
CA ASN A 87 -23.11 12.30 -1.00
C ASN A 87 -23.02 11.43 -2.26
N ASP A 88 -22.98 12.10 -3.40
CA ASP A 88 -22.63 11.47 -4.67
C ASP A 88 -21.23 10.84 -4.59
N ILE A 89 -21.14 9.57 -5.04
CA ILE A 89 -19.90 8.79 -4.89
C ILE A 89 -18.75 9.33 -5.74
N VAL A 90 -19.03 9.95 -6.87
CA VAL A 90 -18.02 10.55 -7.76
C VAL A 90 -17.39 11.75 -7.07
N SER A 91 -18.22 12.65 -6.54
CA SER A 91 -17.76 13.81 -5.75
C SER A 91 -17.01 13.38 -4.51
N THR A 92 -17.48 12.33 -3.82
CA THR A 92 -16.82 11.74 -2.66
C THR A 92 -15.43 11.18 -3.01
N ALA A 93 -15.28 10.53 -4.17
CA ALA A 93 -13.99 10.01 -4.62
C ALA A 93 -12.98 11.13 -4.83
N PHE A 94 -13.36 12.23 -5.48
CA PHE A 94 -12.48 13.41 -5.63
C PHE A 94 -12.09 13.99 -4.28
N GLU A 95 -13.05 14.17 -3.37
CA GLU A 95 -12.80 14.73 -2.04
C GLU A 95 -11.81 13.86 -1.23
N ILE A 96 -11.97 12.53 -1.28
CA ILE A 96 -11.07 11.60 -0.59
C ILE A 96 -9.66 11.70 -1.16
N PHE A 97 -9.48 11.67 -2.49
CA PHE A 97 -8.17 11.78 -3.11
C PHE A 97 -7.51 13.14 -2.91
N GLU A 98 -8.28 14.22 -2.76
CA GLU A 98 -7.76 15.55 -2.46
C GLU A 98 -7.30 15.67 -1.01
N LYS A 99 -8.10 15.17 -0.07
CA LYS A 99 -7.82 15.30 1.37
C LYS A 99 -6.80 14.30 1.90
N MET A 100 -6.76 13.12 1.31
CA MET A 100 -5.88 12.07 1.82
C MET A 100 -4.46 12.24 1.31
N SER A 101 -3.56 11.89 2.15
CA SER A 101 -2.15 12.17 1.98
C SER A 101 -1.40 11.15 1.15
N SER A 102 -1.90 9.94 1.06
CA SER A 102 -1.32 8.88 0.25
C SER A 102 -2.40 8.22 -0.58
N PHE A 103 -2.01 7.72 -1.76
CA PHE A 103 -2.92 6.95 -2.61
C PHE A 103 -3.47 5.73 -1.87
N GLN A 104 -2.63 5.06 -1.09
CA GLN A 104 -3.04 3.86 -0.35
C GLN A 104 -4.16 4.17 0.64
N ALA A 105 -4.00 5.18 1.50
CA ALA A 105 -5.03 5.56 2.46
C ALA A 105 -6.32 6.04 1.76
N ALA A 106 -6.19 6.75 0.63
CA ALA A 106 -7.34 7.20 -0.15
C ALA A 106 -8.11 6.03 -0.76
N ILE A 107 -7.42 5.07 -1.41
CA ILE A 107 -8.09 3.94 -2.06
C ILE A 107 -8.76 3.00 -1.04
N GLU A 108 -8.15 2.78 0.11
CA GLU A 108 -8.72 1.95 1.18
C GLU A 108 -10.01 2.57 1.73
N LEU A 109 -10.00 3.87 2.05
CA LEU A 109 -11.20 4.58 2.49
C LEU A 109 -12.27 4.58 1.40
N LEU A 110 -11.90 4.87 0.16
CA LEU A 110 -12.85 4.92 -0.96
C LEU A 110 -13.48 3.55 -1.22
N MET A 111 -12.70 2.47 -1.22
CA MET A 111 -13.25 1.10 -1.37
C MET A 111 -14.23 0.77 -0.25
N LYS A 112 -13.95 1.16 1.00
CA LYS A 112 -14.87 0.98 2.12
C LYS A 112 -16.18 1.74 1.91
N VAL A 113 -16.11 2.99 1.47
CA VAL A 113 -17.31 3.80 1.15
C VAL A 113 -18.13 3.17 0.02
N ILE A 114 -17.47 2.78 -1.08
CA ILE A 114 -18.13 2.11 -2.22
C ILE A 114 -18.76 0.80 -1.76
N GLY A 115 -18.02 -0.02 -1.01
CA GLY A 115 -18.49 -1.31 -0.52
C GLY A 115 -19.77 -1.20 0.30
N LEU A 116 -19.82 -0.24 1.22
CA LEU A 116 -21.00 0.01 2.05
C LEU A 116 -22.15 0.61 1.23
N LYS A 117 -21.87 1.61 0.39
CA LYS A 117 -22.89 2.28 -0.44
C LYS A 117 -23.58 1.32 -1.40
N PHE A 118 -22.82 0.47 -2.06
CA PHE A 118 -23.33 -0.50 -3.03
C PHE A 118 -23.60 -1.89 -2.42
N ARG A 119 -23.45 -2.08 -1.10
CA ARG A 119 -23.65 -3.36 -0.40
C ARG A 119 -22.88 -4.49 -1.07
N LEU A 120 -21.58 -4.29 -1.26
CA LEU A 120 -20.69 -5.27 -1.85
C LEU A 120 -20.11 -6.20 -0.77
N ASN A 121 -19.74 -7.40 -1.16
CA ASN A 121 -19.00 -8.31 -0.27
C ASN A 121 -17.49 -8.14 -0.46
N ARG A 122 -17.04 -7.78 -1.67
CA ARG A 122 -15.63 -7.57 -1.97
C ARG A 122 -15.42 -6.56 -3.08
N ILE A 123 -14.34 -5.78 -2.98
CA ILE A 123 -13.80 -4.96 -4.07
C ILE A 123 -12.33 -5.35 -4.24
N THR A 124 -11.91 -5.63 -5.48
CA THR A 124 -10.53 -6.02 -5.78
C THR A 124 -9.99 -5.15 -6.90
N VAL A 125 -8.87 -4.48 -6.65
CA VAL A 125 -8.13 -3.73 -7.68
C VAL A 125 -7.06 -4.66 -8.24
N LEU A 126 -7.14 -4.89 -9.54
CA LEU A 126 -6.28 -5.79 -10.29
C LEU A 126 -5.40 -4.98 -11.24
N HIS A 127 -4.10 -5.20 -11.19
CA HIS A 127 -3.13 -4.64 -12.12
C HIS A 127 -2.66 -5.71 -13.10
N THR A 128 -2.63 -5.38 -14.38
CA THR A 128 -2.26 -6.31 -15.45
C THR A 128 -0.87 -6.03 -15.96
N LYS A 129 -0.03 -7.04 -15.93
CA LYS A 129 1.22 -7.08 -16.67
C LYS A 129 1.01 -7.82 -17.98
N VAL A 130 0.59 -7.10 -19.00
CA VAL A 130 0.20 -7.66 -20.31
C VAL A 130 1.31 -8.52 -20.93
N ALA A 131 2.56 -8.11 -20.80
CA ALA A 131 3.71 -8.86 -21.32
C ALA A 131 3.91 -10.23 -20.62
N GLU A 132 3.53 -10.34 -19.35
CA GLU A 132 3.70 -11.54 -18.53
C GLU A 132 2.43 -12.41 -18.51
N GLN A 133 1.33 -11.97 -19.11
CA GLN A 133 -0.01 -12.59 -19.05
C GLN A 133 -0.49 -12.84 -17.61
N LYS A 134 -0.13 -11.94 -16.71
CA LYS A 134 -0.39 -12.02 -15.28
C LYS A 134 -1.23 -10.85 -14.81
N ILE A 135 -2.14 -11.14 -13.88
CA ILE A 135 -2.92 -10.16 -13.16
C ILE A 135 -2.57 -10.27 -11.68
N ASN A 136 -2.09 -9.20 -11.11
CA ASN A 136 -1.77 -9.12 -9.70
C ASN A 136 -2.86 -8.36 -8.96
N ARG A 137 -3.27 -8.88 -7.82
CA ARG A 137 -4.09 -8.13 -6.88
C ARG A 137 -3.23 -7.08 -6.19
N VAL A 138 -3.62 -5.81 -6.30
CA VAL A 138 -2.90 -4.70 -5.68
C VAL A 138 -3.59 -4.14 -4.45
N PHE A 139 -4.94 -4.13 -4.44
CA PHE A 139 -5.75 -3.72 -3.28
C PHE A 139 -6.98 -4.60 -3.17
N GLN A 140 -7.45 -4.80 -1.94
CA GLN A 140 -8.69 -5.51 -1.68
C GLN A 140 -9.39 -4.94 -0.45
N TRP A 141 -10.70 -4.80 -0.55
CA TRP A 141 -11.60 -4.55 0.56
C TRP A 141 -12.65 -5.68 0.61
N VAL A 142 -13.03 -6.09 1.83
CA VAL A 142 -14.08 -7.08 2.07
C VAL A 142 -15.02 -6.58 3.16
N SER A 143 -16.31 -6.94 3.07
CA SER A 143 -17.29 -6.66 4.13
C SER A 143 -17.08 -7.55 5.35
N GLU A 144 -16.66 -8.79 5.11
CA GLU A 144 -16.38 -9.81 6.10
C GLU A 144 -15.20 -10.66 5.63
N GLU A 145 -14.41 -11.20 6.54
CA GLU A 145 -13.18 -11.90 6.22
C GLU A 145 -13.38 -13.16 5.36
N GLU A 146 -14.53 -13.82 5.49
CA GLU A 146 -14.88 -14.98 4.68
C GLU A 146 -14.91 -14.72 3.16
N TYR A 147 -15.10 -13.44 2.76
CA TYR A 147 -15.11 -13.05 1.33
C TYR A 147 -13.73 -12.68 0.78
N ARG A 148 -12.69 -12.81 1.60
CA ARG A 148 -11.33 -12.48 1.18
C ARG A 148 -10.82 -13.44 0.11
N LEU A 149 -10.29 -12.87 -0.96
CA LEU A 149 -9.57 -13.63 -1.98
C LEU A 149 -8.13 -13.83 -1.52
N LEU A 150 -7.73 -15.07 -1.30
CA LEU A 150 -6.40 -15.43 -0.84
C LEU A 150 -5.36 -15.52 -1.97
N ILE A 151 -5.81 -15.48 -3.22
CA ILE A 151 -4.95 -15.57 -4.40
C ILE A 151 -4.43 -14.17 -4.74
N ASP A 152 -3.11 -14.01 -4.78
CA ASP A 152 -2.45 -12.74 -5.13
C ASP A 152 -2.22 -12.58 -6.63
N GLU A 153 -2.03 -13.70 -7.35
CA GLU A 153 -1.76 -13.73 -8.77
C GLU A 153 -2.79 -14.60 -9.49
N ILE A 154 -3.41 -14.04 -10.52
CA ILE A 154 -4.41 -14.72 -11.34
C ILE A 154 -3.85 -14.85 -12.76
N HIS A 155 -3.78 -16.06 -13.27
CA HIS A 155 -3.37 -16.33 -14.64
C HIS A 155 -4.60 -16.28 -15.57
N PHE A 156 -4.60 -15.33 -16.50
CA PHE A 156 -5.59 -15.22 -17.56
C PHE A 156 -4.92 -15.37 -18.92
N SER A 157 -5.56 -16.10 -19.81
CA SER A 157 -5.14 -16.11 -21.21
C SER A 157 -5.48 -14.79 -21.90
N LYS A 158 -4.79 -14.47 -22.99
CA LYS A 158 -5.12 -13.31 -23.82
C LYS A 158 -6.57 -13.37 -24.34
N SER A 159 -7.08 -14.56 -24.61
CA SER A 159 -8.46 -14.76 -25.05
C SER A 159 -9.46 -14.44 -23.94
N ASP A 160 -9.18 -14.78 -22.67
CA ASP A 160 -10.05 -14.46 -21.54
C ASP A 160 -10.17 -12.96 -21.34
N PHE A 161 -9.07 -12.21 -21.55
CA PHE A 161 -9.10 -10.75 -21.52
C PHE A 161 -9.98 -10.14 -22.59
N ILE A 162 -9.86 -10.65 -23.83
CA ILE A 162 -10.68 -10.19 -24.96
C ILE A 162 -12.14 -10.51 -24.65
N THR A 163 -12.43 -11.71 -24.15
CA THR A 163 -13.79 -12.13 -23.77
C THR A 163 -14.34 -11.25 -22.66
N LEU A 164 -13.55 -10.96 -21.62
CA LEU A 164 -13.96 -10.14 -20.48
C LEU A 164 -14.48 -8.76 -20.91
N PHE A 165 -13.81 -8.10 -21.85
CA PHE A 165 -14.17 -6.73 -22.24
C PHE A 165 -14.86 -6.62 -23.62
N ARG A 166 -15.19 -7.74 -24.27
CA ARG A 166 -15.94 -7.75 -25.53
C ARG A 166 -17.32 -7.12 -25.38
N HIS A 167 -17.95 -7.31 -24.24
CA HIS A 167 -19.32 -6.90 -23.94
C HIS A 167 -19.38 -5.76 -22.91
N ASN A 168 -18.32 -4.95 -22.82
CA ASN A 168 -18.37 -3.78 -21.94
C ASN A 168 -19.43 -2.79 -22.46
N ASP A 169 -20.10 -2.14 -21.52
CA ASP A 169 -21.05 -1.08 -21.83
C ASP A 169 -20.36 0.25 -22.11
N GLU A 170 -21.16 1.29 -22.37
CA GLU A 170 -20.69 2.66 -22.62
C GLU A 170 -19.89 3.27 -21.44
N TYR A 171 -19.97 2.67 -20.24
CA TYR A 171 -19.26 3.10 -19.03
C TYR A 171 -17.95 2.36 -18.82
N GLY A 172 -17.63 1.40 -19.69
CA GLY A 172 -16.45 0.53 -19.56
C GLY A 172 -16.62 -0.55 -18.51
N THR A 173 -17.89 -0.91 -18.21
CA THR A 173 -18.20 -1.98 -17.25
C THR A 173 -18.76 -3.22 -17.94
N VAL A 174 -18.49 -4.39 -17.37
CA VAL A 174 -19.09 -5.67 -17.76
C VAL A 174 -19.65 -6.35 -16.52
N VAL A 175 -20.84 -6.94 -16.65
CA VAL A 175 -21.43 -7.77 -15.59
C VAL A 175 -21.15 -9.22 -15.93
N ILE A 176 -20.56 -9.94 -14.99
CA ILE A 176 -20.22 -11.37 -15.13
C ILE A 176 -21.08 -12.16 -14.15
N GLN A 177 -21.79 -13.14 -14.66
CA GLN A 177 -22.56 -14.10 -13.89
C GLN A 177 -22.13 -15.53 -14.24
N GLU A 178 -22.57 -16.50 -13.46
CA GLU A 178 -22.23 -17.91 -13.64
C GLU A 178 -22.53 -18.43 -15.06
N ASN A 179 -23.63 -17.96 -15.67
CA ASN A 179 -24.04 -18.37 -17.02
C ASN A 179 -23.11 -17.84 -18.12
N ASP A 180 -22.41 -16.74 -17.88
CA ASP A 180 -21.51 -16.11 -18.84
C ASP A 180 -20.17 -16.83 -18.95
N LEU A 181 -19.88 -17.73 -17.99
CA LEU A 181 -18.60 -18.43 -17.91
C LEU A 181 -18.35 -19.42 -19.05
N ALA A 182 -19.36 -19.77 -19.82
CA ALA A 182 -19.22 -20.68 -20.96
C ALA A 182 -18.27 -20.14 -22.05
N GLU A 183 -18.16 -18.80 -22.16
CA GLU A 183 -17.30 -18.13 -23.16
C GLU A 183 -15.82 -18.06 -22.74
N TYR A 184 -15.50 -18.36 -21.47
CA TYR A 184 -14.15 -18.28 -20.93
C TYR A 184 -13.39 -19.59 -21.10
N SER A 185 -12.05 -19.52 -21.13
CA SER A 185 -11.19 -20.70 -21.05
C SER A 185 -11.47 -21.52 -19.77
N GLU A 186 -11.04 -22.78 -19.75
CA GLU A 186 -11.16 -23.62 -18.56
C GLU A 186 -10.51 -22.96 -17.34
N GLN A 187 -9.33 -22.35 -17.52
CA GLN A 187 -8.62 -21.65 -16.45
C GLN A 187 -9.36 -20.37 -16.04
N GLY A 188 -9.88 -19.59 -16.99
CA GLY A 188 -10.68 -18.41 -16.73
C GLY A 188 -11.93 -18.73 -15.90
N ARG A 189 -12.64 -19.80 -16.26
CA ARG A 189 -13.80 -20.31 -15.47
C ARG A 189 -13.40 -20.70 -14.06
N LYS A 190 -12.33 -21.49 -13.91
CA LYS A 190 -11.82 -21.87 -12.57
C LYS A 190 -11.51 -20.65 -11.71
N ASN A 191 -10.83 -19.66 -12.27
CA ASN A 191 -10.48 -18.43 -11.55
C ASN A 191 -11.73 -17.68 -11.03
N VAL A 192 -12.77 -17.54 -11.86
CA VAL A 192 -14.02 -16.88 -11.44
C VAL A 192 -14.77 -17.69 -10.40
N LEU A 193 -14.88 -19.02 -10.58
CA LEU A 193 -15.56 -19.91 -9.64
C LEU A 193 -14.86 -19.98 -8.28
N GLN A 194 -13.53 -20.03 -8.25
CA GLN A 194 -12.74 -20.03 -7.02
C GLN A 194 -12.87 -18.73 -6.23
N CYS A 195 -13.25 -17.63 -6.90
CA CYS A 195 -13.50 -16.36 -6.23
C CYS A 195 -14.80 -16.35 -5.39
N GLY A 196 -15.65 -17.37 -5.43
CA GLY A 196 -16.91 -17.45 -4.68
C GLY A 196 -17.94 -16.37 -5.06
N ALA A 197 -17.76 -15.73 -6.22
CA ALA A 197 -18.63 -14.63 -6.65
C ALA A 197 -19.94 -15.14 -7.23
N LYS A 198 -21.07 -14.53 -6.87
CA LYS A 198 -22.38 -14.76 -7.52
C LYS A 198 -22.61 -13.79 -8.67
N THR A 199 -22.16 -12.54 -8.51
CA THR A 199 -22.15 -11.54 -9.57
C THR A 199 -20.96 -10.64 -9.43
N VAL A 200 -20.30 -10.31 -10.52
CA VAL A 200 -19.18 -9.37 -10.57
C VAL A 200 -19.51 -8.25 -11.55
N VAL A 201 -19.35 -7.00 -11.14
CA VAL A 201 -19.18 -5.89 -12.08
C VAL A 201 -17.68 -5.64 -12.22
N CYS A 202 -17.15 -5.86 -13.40
CA CYS A 202 -15.75 -5.61 -13.70
C CYS A 202 -15.65 -4.31 -14.50
N ALA A 203 -14.88 -3.33 -14.01
CA ALA A 203 -14.65 -2.06 -14.68
C ALA A 203 -13.18 -1.92 -15.07
N ALA A 204 -12.93 -1.62 -16.35
CA ALA A 204 -11.58 -1.53 -16.90
C ALA A 204 -10.86 -0.26 -16.45
N MET A 205 -9.57 -0.39 -16.14
CA MET A 205 -8.67 0.72 -15.83
C MET A 205 -7.77 1.01 -17.03
N TYR A 206 -7.65 2.30 -17.37
CA TYR A 206 -6.80 2.77 -18.47
C TYR A 206 -5.86 3.87 -18.00
N CYS A 207 -4.67 3.90 -18.58
CA CYS A 207 -3.71 4.99 -18.48
C CYS A 207 -3.25 5.37 -19.87
N GLU A 208 -3.44 6.64 -20.26
CA GLU A 208 -3.06 7.15 -21.59
C GLU A 208 -3.56 6.28 -22.75
N GLY A 209 -4.80 5.81 -22.65
CA GLY A 209 -5.43 4.95 -23.64
C GLY A 209 -5.01 3.47 -23.59
N SER A 210 -4.03 3.10 -22.76
CA SER A 210 -3.58 1.73 -22.60
C SER A 210 -4.28 1.07 -21.42
N TYR A 211 -4.71 -0.18 -21.59
CA TYR A 211 -5.29 -0.99 -20.53
C TYR A 211 -4.24 -1.35 -19.47
N THR A 212 -4.52 -1.05 -18.22
CA THR A 212 -3.61 -1.25 -17.08
C THR A 212 -4.12 -2.20 -16.01
N GLY A 213 -5.41 -2.53 -16.06
CA GLY A 213 -6.02 -3.40 -15.08
C GLY A 213 -7.53 -3.25 -14.99
N ALA A 214 -8.11 -3.74 -13.92
CA ALA A 214 -9.55 -3.66 -13.69
C ALA A 214 -9.87 -3.56 -12.20
N ILE A 215 -11.07 -3.08 -11.88
CA ILE A 215 -11.66 -3.18 -10.55
C ILE A 215 -12.83 -4.13 -10.62
N ALA A 216 -12.82 -5.15 -9.77
CA ALA A 216 -13.91 -6.10 -9.61
C ALA A 216 -14.74 -5.73 -8.37
N TYR A 217 -16.00 -5.43 -8.60
CA TYR A 217 -17.03 -5.16 -7.59
C TYR A 217 -17.91 -6.40 -7.44
N VAL A 218 -17.86 -7.06 -6.30
CA VAL A 218 -18.32 -8.45 -6.15
C VAL A 218 -19.42 -8.59 -5.11
N THR A 219 -20.48 -9.32 -5.48
CA THR A 219 -21.45 -9.89 -4.54
C THR A 219 -21.27 -11.41 -4.46
N CYS A 220 -21.18 -11.94 -3.23
CA CYS A 220 -20.92 -13.36 -2.95
C CYS A 220 -22.16 -14.09 -2.42
N GLN A 221 -23.08 -13.39 -1.77
CA GLN A 221 -24.24 -14.01 -1.12
C GLN A 221 -25.36 -14.28 -2.11
N GLU A 222 -25.67 -13.33 -2.98
CA GLU A 222 -26.80 -13.41 -3.90
C GLU A 222 -26.47 -12.90 -5.31
N LYS A 223 -27.24 -13.38 -6.30
CA LYS A 223 -27.20 -12.81 -7.66
C LYS A 223 -27.87 -11.43 -7.62
N ARG A 224 -27.16 -10.43 -8.07
CA ARG A 224 -27.65 -9.04 -8.11
C ARG A 224 -27.87 -8.57 -9.54
N LEU A 225 -29.02 -7.95 -9.79
CA LEU A 225 -29.26 -7.20 -11.01
C LEU A 225 -28.69 -5.78 -10.81
N TRP A 226 -27.74 -5.40 -11.62
CA TRP A 226 -27.11 -4.10 -11.58
C TRP A 226 -27.86 -3.11 -12.47
N SER A 227 -28.33 -2.01 -11.89
CA SER A 227 -28.97 -0.95 -12.67
C SER A 227 -27.96 -0.27 -13.59
N ARG A 228 -28.47 0.40 -14.63
CA ARG A 228 -27.63 1.23 -15.52
C ARG A 228 -26.92 2.33 -14.73
N GLU A 229 -27.61 2.94 -13.76
CA GLU A 229 -27.06 4.00 -12.89
C GLU A 229 -25.93 3.48 -12.02
N ASP A 230 -26.09 2.31 -11.33
CA ASP A 230 -25.04 1.73 -10.53
C ASP A 230 -23.78 1.47 -11.39
N ARG A 231 -23.95 0.88 -12.57
CA ARG A 231 -22.82 0.58 -13.48
C ARG A 231 -22.12 1.85 -13.96
N LYS A 232 -22.89 2.89 -14.29
CA LYS A 232 -22.35 4.21 -14.65
C LYS A 232 -21.48 4.75 -13.50
N LEU A 233 -22.01 4.83 -12.29
CA LEU A 233 -21.30 5.34 -11.12
C LEU A 233 -20.02 4.55 -10.82
N LEU A 234 -20.08 3.22 -10.87
CA LEU A 234 -18.89 2.37 -10.69
C LEU A 234 -17.85 2.58 -11.79
N GLY A 235 -18.27 2.76 -13.03
CA GLY A 235 -17.38 3.08 -14.15
C GLY A 235 -16.69 4.45 -13.98
N GLU A 236 -17.45 5.48 -13.57
CA GLU A 236 -16.90 6.82 -13.34
C GLU A 236 -15.90 6.84 -12.18
N VAL A 237 -16.23 6.20 -11.05
CA VAL A 237 -15.31 6.07 -9.92
C VAL A 237 -14.06 5.26 -10.29
N THR A 238 -14.21 4.22 -11.11
CA THR A 238 -13.06 3.46 -11.62
C THR A 238 -12.12 4.33 -12.44
N LYS A 239 -12.62 5.26 -13.28
CA LYS A 239 -11.79 6.20 -14.03
C LYS A 239 -10.99 7.13 -13.11
N ILE A 240 -11.61 7.61 -12.02
CA ILE A 240 -10.93 8.44 -11.01
C ILE A 240 -9.82 7.64 -10.32
N ILE A 241 -10.12 6.44 -9.85
CA ILE A 241 -9.14 5.55 -9.23
C ILE A 241 -7.99 5.26 -10.20
N SER A 242 -8.30 4.95 -11.47
CA SER A 242 -7.31 4.67 -12.52
C SER A 242 -6.34 5.84 -12.71
N ALA A 243 -6.84 7.06 -12.83
CA ALA A 243 -6.03 8.26 -13.00
C ALA A 243 -5.09 8.50 -11.80
N HIS A 244 -5.60 8.38 -10.57
CA HIS A 244 -4.80 8.55 -9.36
C HIS A 244 -3.80 7.40 -9.16
N TYR A 245 -4.17 6.16 -9.52
CA TYR A 245 -3.26 5.01 -9.50
C TYR A 245 -2.11 5.19 -10.49
N ALA A 246 -2.39 5.59 -11.73
CA ALA A 246 -1.39 5.88 -12.74
C ALA A 246 -0.41 6.97 -12.28
N LYS A 247 -0.93 8.08 -11.73
CA LYS A 247 -0.12 9.14 -11.14
C LYS A 247 0.78 8.65 -10.02
N SER A 248 0.26 7.81 -9.12
CA SER A 248 1.02 7.20 -8.03
C SER A 248 2.12 6.28 -8.56
N GLN A 249 1.84 5.46 -9.57
CA GLN A 249 2.81 4.57 -10.20
C GLN A 249 3.91 5.35 -10.94
N ALA A 250 3.55 6.37 -11.70
CA ALA A 250 4.51 7.24 -12.40
C ALA A 250 5.44 7.94 -11.42
N PHE A 251 4.91 8.49 -10.32
CA PHE A 251 5.70 9.10 -9.26
C PHE A 251 6.67 8.10 -8.63
N ASN A 252 6.18 6.92 -8.27
CA ASN A 252 7.02 5.88 -7.68
C ASN A 252 8.09 5.37 -8.66
N SER A 253 7.76 5.25 -9.95
CA SER A 253 8.70 4.83 -10.99
C SER A 253 9.78 5.88 -11.22
N ALA A 254 9.41 7.15 -11.36
CA ALA A 254 10.35 8.26 -11.52
C ALA A 254 11.29 8.36 -10.31
N TYR A 255 10.73 8.27 -9.09
CA TYR A 255 11.52 8.28 -7.87
C TYR A 255 12.51 7.10 -7.81
N ARG A 256 12.05 5.88 -8.16
CA ARG A 256 12.93 4.69 -8.22
C ARG A 256 14.02 4.82 -9.27
N SER A 257 13.73 5.37 -10.44
CA SER A 257 14.74 5.58 -11.50
C SER A 257 15.82 6.55 -11.07
N ILE A 258 15.45 7.70 -10.49
CA ILE A 258 16.39 8.69 -9.97
C ILE A 258 17.25 8.10 -8.84
N ALA A 259 16.62 7.36 -7.91
CA ALA A 259 17.33 6.71 -6.82
C ALA A 259 18.25 5.57 -7.29
N ALA A 260 17.85 4.83 -8.33
CA ALA A 260 18.67 3.75 -8.91
C ALA A 260 19.88 4.28 -9.65
N GLU A 261 19.75 5.38 -10.41
CA GLU A 261 20.85 5.99 -11.14
C GLU A 261 21.91 6.62 -10.23
N SER A 262 21.47 7.30 -9.15
CA SER A 262 22.41 7.97 -8.24
C SER A 262 22.95 7.04 -7.15
N GLY A 263 22.22 5.98 -6.79
CA GLY A 263 22.52 5.11 -5.64
C GLY A 263 22.33 5.81 -4.27
N TRP A 264 21.92 7.10 -4.29
CA TRP A 264 21.78 7.96 -3.12
C TRP A 264 20.47 8.76 -3.13
N ASP A 265 19.86 9.01 -1.95
CA ASP A 265 18.76 9.94 -1.80
C ASP A 265 19.27 11.38 -1.89
N GLN A 266 18.80 12.12 -2.89
CA GLN A 266 19.31 13.47 -3.19
C GLN A 266 19.02 14.51 -2.09
N LEU A 267 17.98 14.27 -1.27
CA LEU A 267 17.64 15.18 -0.20
C LEU A 267 18.53 14.99 1.03
N THR A 268 18.74 13.75 1.43
CA THR A 268 19.40 13.41 2.71
C THR A 268 20.82 12.91 2.55
N GLY A 269 21.23 12.57 1.32
CA GLY A 269 22.55 11.96 1.06
C GLY A 269 22.70 10.52 1.55
N LEU A 270 21.61 9.90 2.04
CA LEU A 270 21.60 8.50 2.43
C LEU A 270 21.60 7.57 1.22
N SER A 271 21.93 6.30 1.43
CA SER A 271 21.75 5.27 0.39
C SER A 271 20.31 5.27 -0.11
N SER A 272 20.12 5.09 -1.42
CA SER A 272 18.78 4.90 -1.97
C SER A 272 18.14 3.64 -1.37
N PHE A 273 16.81 3.62 -1.29
CA PHE A 273 16.08 2.47 -0.74
C PHE A 273 16.39 1.16 -1.49
N SER A 274 16.59 1.24 -2.81
CA SER A 274 16.98 0.08 -3.63
C SER A 274 18.34 -0.48 -3.22
N ARG A 275 19.34 0.40 -3.07
CA ARG A 275 20.69 0.01 -2.63
C ARG A 275 20.70 -0.51 -1.18
N PHE A 276 19.95 0.14 -0.30
CA PHE A 276 19.77 -0.31 1.07
C PHE A 276 19.20 -1.74 1.10
N ARG A 277 18.11 -1.99 0.38
CA ARG A 277 17.47 -3.31 0.33
C ARG A 277 18.41 -4.37 -0.20
N GLU A 278 19.10 -4.09 -1.30
CA GLU A 278 20.07 -5.02 -1.89
C GLU A 278 21.19 -5.39 -0.90
N ASN A 279 21.72 -4.43 -0.16
CA ASN A 279 22.74 -4.68 0.84
C ASN A 279 22.24 -5.52 2.01
N VAL A 280 21.06 -5.21 2.55
CA VAL A 280 20.44 -5.99 3.62
C VAL A 280 20.11 -7.40 3.16
N GLU A 281 19.57 -7.58 1.96
CA GLU A 281 19.30 -8.91 1.39
C GLU A 281 20.60 -9.74 1.24
N LYS A 282 21.70 -9.12 0.80
CA LYS A 282 23.02 -9.78 0.72
C LYS A 282 23.50 -10.22 2.12
N MET A 283 23.33 -9.38 3.13
CA MET A 283 23.68 -9.71 4.52
C MET A 283 22.85 -10.91 5.03
N LEU A 284 21.53 -10.89 4.80
CA LEU A 284 20.64 -11.98 5.23
C LEU A 284 20.96 -13.29 4.53
N ILE A 285 21.21 -13.28 3.21
CA ILE A 285 21.60 -14.47 2.42
C ILE A 285 22.97 -14.98 2.85
N GLY A 286 23.90 -14.09 3.17
CA GLY A 286 25.24 -14.44 3.66
C GLY A 286 25.28 -15.00 5.08
N GLY A 287 24.13 -15.03 5.78
CA GLY A 287 24.06 -15.50 7.18
C GLY A 287 24.52 -14.48 8.22
N TYR A 288 24.73 -13.23 7.83
CA TYR A 288 25.19 -12.16 8.74
C TYR A 288 24.02 -11.32 9.32
N GLY A 289 22.77 -11.72 9.06
CA GLY A 289 21.57 -11.04 9.56
C GLY A 289 21.26 -11.25 11.06
N PRO A 290 21.49 -12.45 11.65
CA PRO A 290 21.28 -12.68 13.07
C PRO A 290 22.01 -11.66 13.95
N GLY A 291 21.36 -11.21 15.04
CA GLY A 291 21.90 -10.16 15.92
C GLY A 291 21.67 -8.73 15.39
N HIS A 292 20.86 -8.54 14.34
CA HIS A 292 20.51 -7.23 13.78
C HIS A 292 19.05 -6.89 14.01
N ALA A 293 18.75 -5.59 13.97
CA ALA A 293 17.38 -5.09 14.00
C ALA A 293 17.05 -4.27 12.77
N VAL A 294 15.81 -4.37 12.31
CA VAL A 294 15.19 -3.41 11.41
C VAL A 294 14.40 -2.40 12.25
N ILE A 295 14.73 -1.11 12.09
CA ILE A 295 14.09 0.00 12.77
C ILE A 295 13.37 0.84 11.72
N TYR A 296 12.05 0.98 11.85
CA TYR A 296 11.23 1.77 10.93
C TYR A 296 10.67 2.98 11.66
N THR A 297 10.89 4.18 11.08
CA THR A 297 10.56 5.46 11.70
C THR A 297 9.64 6.28 10.82
N ASP A 298 8.64 6.93 11.43
CA ASP A 298 7.69 7.82 10.79
C ASP A 298 7.51 9.10 11.64
N PHE A 299 7.53 10.26 10.98
CA PHE A 299 7.34 11.54 11.63
C PHE A 299 5.86 11.87 11.86
N GLU A 300 5.55 12.35 13.07
CA GLU A 300 4.20 12.75 13.41
C GLU A 300 3.79 14.05 12.69
N LYS A 301 2.64 14.00 12.01
CA LYS A 301 2.02 15.19 11.38
C LYS A 301 2.96 15.94 10.42
N PHE A 302 3.92 15.28 9.78
CA PHE A 302 4.91 15.91 8.89
C PHE A 302 4.27 16.77 7.80
N LYS A 303 3.10 16.38 7.30
CA LYS A 303 2.33 17.19 6.34
C LYS A 303 1.82 18.50 6.90
N ARG A 304 1.44 18.55 8.21
CA ARG A 304 1.06 19.80 8.84
C ARG A 304 2.25 20.74 8.96
N ILE A 305 3.46 20.18 9.11
CA ILE A 305 4.70 20.97 9.08
C ILE A 305 4.87 21.58 7.69
N ASN A 306 4.78 20.76 6.64
CA ASN A 306 4.88 21.23 5.25
C ASN A 306 3.80 22.26 4.91
N ALA A 307 2.55 22.03 5.32
CA ALA A 307 1.44 22.96 5.08
C ALA A 307 1.61 24.30 5.81
N LYS A 308 2.15 24.28 7.05
CA LYS A 308 2.30 25.47 7.89
C LYS A 308 3.57 26.26 7.60
N TYR A 309 4.68 25.57 7.37
CA TYR A 309 6.02 26.18 7.31
C TYR A 309 6.66 26.05 5.91
N GLY A 310 6.00 25.37 4.98
CA GLY A 310 6.48 25.12 3.62
C GLY A 310 7.39 23.90 3.49
N TYR A 311 7.49 23.34 2.29
CA TYR A 311 8.30 22.16 1.98
C TYR A 311 9.79 22.34 2.31
N ARG A 312 10.32 23.56 2.15
CA ARG A 312 11.72 23.84 2.48
C ARG A 312 12.07 23.57 3.95
N VAL A 313 11.15 23.86 4.87
CA VAL A 313 11.33 23.55 6.30
C VAL A 313 11.24 22.06 6.54
N GLY A 314 10.28 21.37 5.90
CA GLY A 314 10.20 19.90 5.95
C GLY A 314 11.48 19.23 5.45
N ASP A 315 12.01 19.67 4.33
CA ASP A 315 13.28 19.16 3.78
C ASP A 315 14.46 19.36 4.74
N GLN A 316 14.53 20.51 5.43
CA GLN A 316 15.55 20.75 6.45
C GLN A 316 15.42 19.79 7.64
N ILE A 317 14.19 19.50 8.08
CA ILE A 317 13.93 18.55 9.17
C ILE A 317 14.45 17.16 8.78
N LEU A 318 14.15 16.69 7.55
CA LEU A 318 14.58 15.38 7.08
C LEU A 318 16.12 15.28 6.96
N ARG A 319 16.78 16.32 6.46
CA ARG A 319 18.27 16.39 6.41
C ARG A 319 18.87 16.36 7.81
N GLN A 320 18.44 17.21 8.71
CA GLN A 320 18.97 17.27 10.07
C GLN A 320 18.73 15.96 10.85
N PHE A 321 17.60 15.33 10.62
CA PHE A 321 17.34 14.01 11.21
C PHE A 321 18.32 12.96 10.69
N SER A 322 18.54 12.90 9.37
CA SER A 322 19.52 11.95 8.79
C SER A 322 20.95 12.21 9.29
N GLU A 323 21.37 13.46 9.33
CA GLU A 323 22.69 13.87 9.88
C GLU A 323 22.83 13.48 11.36
N TYR A 324 21.78 13.72 12.15
CA TYR A 324 21.77 13.32 13.55
C TYR A 324 21.89 11.81 13.71
N VAL A 325 21.09 11.02 13.01
CA VAL A 325 21.15 9.54 13.08
C VAL A 325 22.55 9.04 12.69
N ILE A 326 23.11 9.54 11.59
CA ILE A 326 24.48 9.20 11.16
C ILE A 326 25.50 9.55 12.26
N SER A 327 25.36 10.70 12.94
CA SER A 327 26.28 11.12 13.99
C SER A 327 26.27 10.24 15.23
N VAL A 328 25.16 9.51 15.46
CA VAL A 328 25.00 8.60 16.61
C VAL A 328 25.35 7.16 16.26
N LEU A 329 25.31 6.79 14.97
CA LEU A 329 25.66 5.46 14.51
C LEU A 329 27.18 5.28 14.55
N LYS A 330 27.63 4.16 15.10
CA LYS A 330 29.05 3.79 15.07
C LYS A 330 29.42 3.36 13.65
N THR A 331 30.40 4.03 13.07
CA THR A 331 30.82 3.88 11.66
C THR A 331 31.50 2.54 11.34
N ASP A 332 31.86 1.75 12.35
CA ASP A 332 32.64 0.52 12.20
C ASP A 332 31.80 -0.75 12.11
N MET A 333 30.48 -0.62 12.02
CA MET A 333 29.55 -1.76 12.00
C MET A 333 28.80 -1.82 10.66
N ASP A 334 28.28 -2.99 10.31
CA ASP A 334 27.41 -3.25 9.16
C ASP A 334 26.03 -2.57 9.36
N VAL A 335 26.04 -1.25 9.30
CA VAL A 335 24.87 -0.40 9.49
C VAL A 335 24.42 0.15 8.15
N TYR A 336 23.18 -0.08 7.82
CA TYR A 336 22.53 0.46 6.62
C TYR A 336 21.39 1.37 7.01
N PHE A 337 21.39 2.60 6.50
CA PHE A 337 20.39 3.61 6.79
C PHE A 337 19.89 4.24 5.49
N THR A 338 18.57 4.35 5.36
CA THR A 338 17.92 4.91 4.17
C THR A 338 16.68 5.71 4.53
N ARG A 339 16.34 6.64 3.65
CA ARG A 339 15.02 7.24 3.58
C ARG A 339 14.19 6.45 2.57
N ALA A 340 13.13 5.79 3.02
CA ALA A 340 12.31 4.92 2.17
C ALA A 340 11.39 5.71 1.24
N ILE A 341 10.55 6.57 1.83
CA ILE A 341 9.62 7.45 1.10
C ILE A 341 9.15 8.58 2.02
N SER A 342 8.98 9.79 1.49
CA SER A 342 8.47 10.96 2.23
C SER A 342 9.25 11.22 3.52
N ASP A 343 8.66 11.00 4.68
CA ASP A 343 9.21 11.18 6.02
C ASP A 343 9.51 9.85 6.75
N HIS A 344 9.53 8.75 6.00
CA HIS A 344 9.82 7.42 6.53
C HIS A 344 11.31 7.07 6.37
N PHE A 345 11.93 6.59 7.45
CA PHE A 345 13.31 6.14 7.45
C PHE A 345 13.41 4.69 7.96
N ILE A 346 14.36 3.96 7.40
CA ILE A 346 14.65 2.58 7.76
C ILE A 346 16.13 2.45 8.10
N LEU A 347 16.41 1.84 9.23
CA LEU A 347 17.74 1.52 9.70
C LEU A 347 17.84 0.00 9.88
N PHE A 348 18.91 -0.61 9.38
CA PHE A 348 19.32 -1.97 9.69
C PHE A 348 20.65 -1.88 10.42
N THR A 349 20.72 -2.42 11.64
CA THR A 349 21.88 -2.23 12.53
C THR A 349 22.08 -3.44 13.42
N PRO A 350 23.33 -3.80 13.77
CA PRO A 350 23.59 -4.73 14.86
C PRO A 350 22.93 -4.26 16.15
N CYS A 351 22.48 -5.20 16.96
CA CYS A 351 21.94 -4.98 18.30
C CYS A 351 22.71 -5.84 19.30
N ASP A 352 23.34 -5.20 20.28
CA ASP A 352 23.95 -5.84 21.44
C ASP A 352 22.91 -6.15 22.52
#